data_f1ac3883ed357d4c391fb2348706d21a
#
_entry.id   f1ac3883ed357d4c391fb2348706d21a
#
_cell.length_a   1.000
_cell.length_b   1.000
_cell.length_c   1.000
_cell.angle_alpha   90.00
_cell.angle_beta   90.00
_cell.angle_gamma   90.00
#
_symmetry.space_group_name_H-M   'P 1'
#
loop_
_entity.id
_entity.type
_entity.pdbx_description
1 polymer ?
#
loop_
_entity_poly.entity_id
_entity_poly.type
_entity_poly.pdbx_seq_one_letter_code
_entity_poly.pdbx_strand_id
1 'polypeptide(L)'
;MNDSLRLWTIVMLAAGGIFTGGVVWYAWERVWIWRRLTLADYAVDFRRSLRKADPAMPILVVVCGAAAGAFSWLAEGAARALALGAAGLLAVILVSSIVVAEPINSQFRRRPEGDVPPDAERLRRLWRRFHLVRTGLAVAAFALLVTAVSYV
;
A
#
# COMPACT_ATOMS: atom_id res chain seq x y z
N MET A 1 -17.37 -6.87 23.43
CA MET A 1 -16.09 -7.10 22.71
C MET A 1 -15.05 -7.52 23.74
N ASN A 2 -14.43 -8.70 23.57
CA ASN A 2 -13.38 -9.15 24.49
C ASN A 2 -12.05 -8.39 24.21
N ASP A 3 -11.10 -8.46 25.16
CA ASP A 3 -9.85 -7.71 25.07
C ASP A 3 -9.01 -8.07 23.85
N SER A 4 -9.00 -9.35 23.45
CA SER A 4 -8.27 -9.80 22.26
C SER A 4 -8.88 -9.21 20.97
N LEU A 5 -10.20 -9.21 20.84
CA LEU A 5 -10.87 -8.62 19.69
C LEU A 5 -10.61 -7.10 19.61
N ARG A 6 -10.66 -6.42 20.77
CA ARG A 6 -10.33 -4.99 20.87
C ARG A 6 -8.89 -4.69 20.44
N LEU A 7 -7.93 -5.50 20.88
CA LEU A 7 -6.52 -5.35 20.49
C LEU A 7 -6.35 -5.42 18.98
N TRP A 8 -6.89 -6.48 18.34
CA TRP A 8 -6.75 -6.67 16.90
C TRP A 8 -7.49 -5.61 16.10
N THR A 9 -8.63 -5.12 16.60
CA THR A 9 -9.34 -3.96 16.03
C THR A 9 -8.43 -2.72 15.98
N ILE A 10 -7.78 -2.39 17.11
CA ILE A 10 -6.88 -1.23 17.17
C ILE A 10 -5.70 -1.41 16.21
N VAL A 11 -5.06 -2.57 16.21
CA VAL A 11 -3.88 -2.84 15.36
C VAL A 11 -4.24 -2.75 13.88
N MET A 12 -5.33 -3.41 13.44
CA MET A 12 -5.71 -3.40 12.02
C MET A 12 -6.14 -2.01 11.53
N LEU A 13 -6.89 -1.26 12.35
CA LEU A 13 -7.32 0.09 11.97
C LEU A 13 -6.15 1.08 11.99
N ALA A 14 -5.25 1.00 12.97
CA ALA A 14 -4.08 1.86 13.02
C ALA A 14 -3.13 1.59 11.83
N ALA A 15 -2.74 0.33 11.62
CA ALA A 15 -1.86 -0.03 10.51
C ALA A 15 -2.51 0.24 9.15
N GLY A 16 -3.80 -0.13 9.00
CA GLY A 16 -4.56 0.10 7.77
C GLY A 16 -4.77 1.58 7.46
N GLY A 17 -5.08 2.39 8.48
CA GLY A 17 -5.25 3.83 8.33
C GLY A 17 -3.95 4.54 7.93
N ILE A 18 -2.82 4.20 8.58
CA ILE A 18 -1.50 4.76 8.24
C ILE A 18 -1.09 4.34 6.82
N PHE A 19 -1.26 3.06 6.47
CA PHE A 19 -0.96 2.58 5.12
C PHE A 19 -1.82 3.27 4.06
N THR A 20 -3.14 3.27 4.24
CA THR A 20 -4.09 3.85 3.27
C THR A 20 -3.89 5.36 3.16
N GLY A 21 -3.74 6.07 4.27
CA GLY A 21 -3.43 7.50 4.27
C GLY A 21 -2.12 7.80 3.54
N GLY A 22 -1.09 6.99 3.77
CA GLY A 22 0.21 7.13 3.10
C GLY A 22 0.11 6.96 1.59
N VAL A 23 -0.56 5.90 1.08
CA VAL A 23 -0.69 5.69 -0.37
C VAL A 23 -1.62 6.70 -1.04
N VAL A 24 -2.67 7.16 -0.36
CA VAL A 24 -3.55 8.23 -0.84
C VAL A 24 -2.80 9.55 -0.94
N TRP A 25 -2.08 9.94 0.10
CA TRP A 25 -1.25 11.14 0.10
C TRP A 25 -0.22 11.12 -1.02
N TYR A 26 0.44 9.97 -1.20
CA TYR A 26 1.43 9.78 -2.26
C TYR A 26 0.82 9.90 -3.66
N ALA A 27 -0.40 9.35 -3.86
CA ALA A 27 -1.15 9.49 -5.11
C ALA A 27 -1.54 10.95 -5.38
N TRP A 28 -1.97 11.65 -4.34
CA TRP A 28 -2.39 13.06 -4.43
C TRP A 28 -1.22 13.98 -4.77
N GLU A 29 -0.11 13.86 -4.06
CA GLU A 29 1.03 14.77 -4.19
C GLU A 29 2.02 14.30 -5.27
N ARG A 30 2.65 13.12 -5.07
CA ARG A 30 3.81 12.69 -5.88
C ARG A 30 3.46 12.30 -7.31
N VAL A 31 2.37 11.58 -7.50
CA VAL A 31 1.95 11.13 -8.83
C VAL A 31 1.71 12.31 -9.79
N TRP A 32 1.19 13.43 -9.29
CA TRP A 32 0.97 14.63 -10.09
C TRP A 32 2.26 15.41 -10.35
N ILE A 33 3.12 15.59 -9.34
CA ILE A 33 4.43 16.24 -9.48
C ILE A 33 5.28 15.50 -10.52
N TRP A 34 5.39 14.19 -10.39
CA TRP A 34 6.21 13.35 -11.27
C TRP A 34 5.80 13.39 -12.74
N ARG A 35 4.56 13.71 -13.05
CA ARG A 35 4.13 13.91 -14.46
C ARG A 35 4.82 15.11 -15.12
N ARG A 36 5.20 16.10 -14.34
CA ARG A 36 5.72 17.39 -14.82
C ARG A 36 7.24 17.46 -14.78
N LEU A 37 7.88 16.55 -14.08
CA LEU A 37 9.34 16.51 -13.97
C LEU A 37 9.99 16.00 -15.27
N THR A 38 11.21 16.48 -15.54
CA THR A 38 12.09 15.84 -16.51
C THR A 38 12.38 14.40 -16.07
N LEU A 39 12.84 13.52 -16.97
CA LEU A 39 13.15 12.14 -16.59
C LEU A 39 14.33 12.08 -15.61
N ALA A 40 15.28 12.99 -15.69
CA ALA A 40 16.40 13.08 -14.76
C ALA A 40 15.92 13.45 -13.35
N ASP A 41 15.13 14.52 -13.22
CA ASP A 41 14.58 14.97 -11.94
C ASP A 41 13.67 13.92 -11.32
N TYR A 42 12.82 13.30 -12.16
CA TYR A 42 11.99 12.19 -11.73
C TYR A 42 12.82 11.03 -11.15
N ALA A 43 13.88 10.62 -11.83
CA ALA A 43 14.72 9.52 -11.39
C ALA A 43 15.40 9.81 -10.04
N VAL A 44 15.82 11.06 -9.80
CA VAL A 44 16.40 11.50 -8.53
C VAL A 44 15.35 11.47 -7.42
N ASP A 45 14.19 12.10 -7.63
CA ASP A 45 13.13 12.19 -6.62
C ASP A 45 12.51 10.81 -6.34
N PHE A 46 12.31 9.98 -7.36
CA PHE A 46 11.80 8.63 -7.21
C PHE A 46 12.74 7.76 -6.35
N ARG A 47 14.05 7.77 -6.59
CA ARG A 47 15.04 7.07 -5.75
C ARG A 47 15.01 7.54 -4.30
N ARG A 48 14.90 8.86 -4.08
CA ARG A 48 14.79 9.43 -2.73
C ARG A 48 13.53 8.90 -2.02
N SER A 49 12.42 8.85 -2.73
CA SER A 49 11.15 8.34 -2.22
C SER A 49 11.22 6.86 -1.86
N LEU A 50 11.83 6.04 -2.72
CA LEU A 50 12.02 4.61 -2.45
C LEU A 50 12.82 4.36 -1.17
N ARG A 51 13.89 5.12 -0.92
CA ARG A 51 14.70 4.98 0.31
C ARG A 51 13.91 5.28 1.58
N LYS A 52 12.92 6.16 1.53
CA LYS A 52 12.15 6.59 2.71
C LYS A 52 10.88 5.79 2.94
N ALA A 53 10.13 5.49 1.87
CA ALA A 53 8.80 4.90 1.97
C ALA A 53 8.79 3.36 1.88
N ASP A 54 9.68 2.78 1.06
CA ASP A 54 9.68 1.33 0.78
C ASP A 54 9.82 0.44 2.02
N PRO A 55 10.61 0.74 3.03
CA PRO A 55 10.70 -0.16 4.20
C PRO A 55 9.42 -0.21 5.04
N ALA A 56 8.70 0.89 5.15
CA ALA A 56 7.54 1.00 6.04
C ALA A 56 6.25 0.44 5.43
N MET A 57 6.01 0.68 4.13
CA MET A 57 4.75 0.34 3.50
C MET A 57 4.45 -1.16 3.46
N PRO A 58 5.37 -2.06 3.07
CA PRO A 58 5.14 -3.51 3.12
C PRO A 58 4.88 -4.00 4.54
N ILE A 59 5.59 -3.48 5.54
CA ILE A 59 5.40 -3.85 6.95
C ILE A 59 3.96 -3.51 7.38
N LEU A 60 3.48 -2.31 7.08
CA LEU A 60 2.12 -1.89 7.43
C LEU A 60 1.05 -2.77 6.78
N VAL A 61 1.23 -3.16 5.51
CA VAL A 61 0.31 -4.09 4.82
C VAL A 61 0.29 -5.45 5.50
N VAL A 62 1.46 -6.00 5.83
CA VAL A 62 1.57 -7.31 6.50
C VAL A 62 0.95 -7.25 7.89
N VAL A 63 1.27 -6.23 8.69
CA VAL A 63 0.71 -6.06 10.04
C VAL A 63 -0.81 -5.91 9.98
N CYS A 64 -1.32 -5.06 9.06
CA CYS A 64 -2.75 -4.87 8.88
C CYS A 64 -3.45 -6.18 8.46
N GLY A 65 -2.90 -6.89 7.47
CA GLY A 65 -3.43 -8.17 6.99
C GLY A 65 -3.44 -9.26 8.06
N ALA A 66 -2.35 -9.39 8.82
CA ALA A 66 -2.27 -10.33 9.94
C ALA A 66 -3.28 -10.00 11.05
N ALA A 67 -3.41 -8.71 11.39
CA ALA A 67 -4.39 -8.26 12.39
C ALA A 67 -5.84 -8.47 11.91
N ALA A 68 -6.14 -8.23 10.63
CA ALA A 68 -7.44 -8.52 10.04
C ALA A 68 -7.76 -10.02 10.04
N GLY A 69 -6.76 -10.87 9.79
CA GLY A 69 -6.86 -12.32 9.92
C GLY A 69 -7.17 -12.75 11.36
N ALA A 70 -6.43 -12.23 12.34
CA ALA A 70 -6.65 -12.51 13.76
C ALA A 70 -8.04 -12.00 14.24
N PHE A 71 -8.45 -10.81 13.80
CA PHE A 71 -9.78 -10.27 14.05
C PHE A 71 -10.86 -11.20 13.48
N SER A 72 -10.70 -11.66 12.22
CA SER A 72 -11.66 -12.54 11.56
C SER A 72 -11.80 -13.89 12.23
N TRP A 73 -10.75 -14.37 12.91
CA TRP A 73 -10.78 -15.59 13.69
C TRP A 73 -11.69 -15.48 14.94
N LEU A 74 -11.74 -14.28 15.52
CA LEU A 74 -12.48 -13.98 16.74
C LEU A 74 -13.89 -13.42 16.47
N ALA A 75 -14.13 -12.88 15.27
CA ALA A 75 -15.40 -12.31 14.86
C ALA A 75 -16.28 -13.35 14.15
N GLU A 76 -17.58 -13.05 14.05
CA GLU A 76 -18.58 -13.90 13.41
C GLU A 76 -19.36 -13.12 12.34
N GLY A 77 -20.15 -13.84 11.55
CA GLY A 77 -21.12 -13.26 10.61
C GLY A 77 -20.49 -12.26 9.62
N ALA A 78 -21.12 -11.10 9.49
CA ALA A 78 -20.71 -10.04 8.56
C ALA A 78 -19.33 -9.45 8.90
N ALA A 79 -19.03 -9.28 10.19
CA ALA A 79 -17.73 -8.76 10.63
C ALA A 79 -16.58 -9.63 10.13
N ARG A 80 -16.70 -10.95 10.29
CA ARG A 80 -15.73 -11.93 9.80
C ARG A 80 -15.57 -11.87 8.29
N ALA A 81 -16.67 -11.87 7.54
CA ALA A 81 -16.64 -11.86 6.07
C ALA A 81 -15.97 -10.60 5.52
N LEU A 82 -16.28 -9.43 6.09
CA LEU A 82 -15.70 -8.15 5.70
C LEU A 82 -14.19 -8.08 6.00
N ALA A 83 -13.78 -8.56 7.18
CA ALA A 83 -12.35 -8.60 7.55
C ALA A 83 -11.55 -9.55 6.65
N LEU A 84 -12.11 -10.72 6.29
CA LEU A 84 -11.49 -11.64 5.33
C LEU A 84 -11.39 -11.02 3.93
N GLY A 85 -12.43 -10.32 3.48
CA GLY A 85 -12.42 -9.58 2.22
C GLY A 85 -11.31 -8.52 2.19
N ALA A 86 -11.16 -7.75 3.28
CA ALA A 86 -10.09 -6.78 3.42
C ALA A 86 -8.70 -7.44 3.42
N ALA A 87 -8.52 -8.53 4.17
CA ALA A 87 -7.27 -9.29 4.19
C ALA A 87 -6.91 -9.82 2.79
N GLY A 88 -7.89 -10.29 2.02
CA GLY A 88 -7.71 -10.70 0.62
C GLY A 88 -7.23 -9.56 -0.27
N LEU A 89 -7.84 -8.36 -0.17
CA LEU A 89 -7.39 -7.17 -0.91
C LEU A 89 -5.96 -6.75 -0.52
N LEU A 90 -5.62 -6.80 0.77
CA LEU A 90 -4.26 -6.51 1.24
C LEU A 90 -3.24 -7.53 0.72
N ALA A 91 -3.61 -8.81 0.64
CA ALA A 91 -2.77 -9.84 0.02
C ALA A 91 -2.54 -9.56 -1.47
N VAL A 92 -3.58 -9.18 -2.22
CA VAL A 92 -3.47 -8.76 -3.63
C VAL A 92 -2.54 -7.56 -3.77
N ILE A 93 -2.67 -6.55 -2.90
CA ILE A 93 -1.77 -5.38 -2.88
C ILE A 93 -0.32 -5.81 -2.65
N LEU A 94 -0.07 -6.68 -1.68
CA LEU A 94 1.28 -7.14 -1.35
C LEU A 94 1.90 -7.92 -2.52
N VAL A 95 1.21 -8.92 -3.03
CA VAL A 95 1.70 -9.76 -4.14
C VAL A 95 1.93 -8.92 -5.40
N SER A 96 0.98 -8.08 -5.78
CA SER A 96 1.12 -7.22 -6.96
C SER A 96 2.25 -6.19 -6.79
N SER A 97 2.51 -5.71 -5.56
CA SER A 97 3.64 -4.83 -5.29
C SER A 97 4.99 -5.53 -5.49
N ILE A 98 5.10 -6.81 -5.10
CA ILE A 98 6.30 -7.63 -5.34
C ILE A 98 6.48 -7.90 -6.83
N VAL A 99 5.41 -8.25 -7.54
CA VAL A 99 5.48 -8.68 -8.94
C VAL A 99 5.60 -7.50 -9.91
N VAL A 100 4.98 -6.36 -9.62
CA VAL A 100 4.92 -5.21 -10.54
C VAL A 100 5.79 -4.05 -10.07
N ALA A 101 5.64 -3.61 -8.81
CA ALA A 101 6.33 -2.40 -8.35
C ALA A 101 7.81 -2.66 -8.10
N GLU A 102 8.18 -3.78 -7.45
CA GLU A 102 9.57 -4.05 -7.08
C GLU A 102 10.50 -4.21 -8.30
N PRO A 103 10.14 -4.88 -9.41
CA PRO A 103 10.97 -4.88 -10.61
C PRO A 103 11.21 -3.49 -11.19
N ILE A 104 10.22 -2.58 -11.09
CA ILE A 104 10.38 -1.19 -11.51
C ILE A 104 11.28 -0.44 -10.55
N ASN A 105 11.00 -0.53 -9.24
CA ASN A 105 11.77 0.12 -8.19
C ASN A 105 13.25 -0.25 -8.25
N SER A 106 13.55 -1.54 -8.46
CA SER A 106 14.91 -2.06 -8.52
C SER A 106 15.72 -1.49 -9.70
N GLN A 107 15.08 -1.18 -10.84
CA GLN A 107 15.76 -0.56 -11.97
C GLN A 107 16.26 0.85 -11.65
N PHE A 108 15.54 1.61 -10.83
CA PHE A 108 16.00 2.92 -10.37
C PHE A 108 16.98 2.81 -9.20
N ARG A 109 16.74 1.90 -8.26
CA ARG A 109 17.55 1.76 -7.03
C ARG A 109 18.97 1.29 -7.29
N ARG A 110 19.17 0.39 -8.26
CA ARG A 110 20.47 -0.21 -8.59
C ARG A 110 21.38 0.70 -9.43
N ARG A 111 20.88 1.80 -9.97
CA ARG A 111 21.65 2.72 -10.81
C ARG A 111 22.31 3.82 -10.00
N PRO A 112 23.50 4.30 -10.43
CA PRO A 112 24.14 5.45 -9.81
C PRO A 112 23.24 6.69 -9.77
N GLU A 113 23.56 7.60 -8.86
CA GLU A 113 22.86 8.88 -8.79
C GLU A 113 23.12 9.68 -10.09
N GLY A 114 22.02 10.20 -10.66
CA GLY A 114 22.09 10.89 -11.97
C GLY A 114 21.81 10.00 -13.19
N ASP A 115 21.95 8.68 -13.06
CA ASP A 115 21.68 7.78 -14.19
C ASP A 115 20.17 7.49 -14.32
N VAL A 116 19.68 7.48 -15.56
CA VAL A 116 18.27 7.28 -15.91
C VAL A 116 18.12 5.96 -16.67
N PRO A 117 17.19 5.07 -16.26
CA PRO A 117 16.93 3.85 -17.02
C PRO A 117 16.53 4.17 -18.48
N PRO A 118 16.95 3.38 -19.48
CA PRO A 118 16.60 3.61 -20.88
C PRO A 118 15.08 3.74 -21.11
N ASP A 119 14.29 2.94 -20.40
CA ASP A 119 12.83 2.91 -20.49
C ASP A 119 12.13 3.75 -19.40
N ALA A 120 12.81 4.73 -18.81
CA ALA A 120 12.30 5.48 -17.65
C ALA A 120 10.89 6.04 -17.83
N GLU A 121 10.57 6.55 -19.02
CA GLU A 121 9.23 7.09 -19.32
C GLU A 121 8.15 6.00 -19.31
N ARG A 122 8.43 4.81 -19.84
CA ARG A 122 7.53 3.67 -19.79
C ARG A 122 7.35 3.18 -18.36
N LEU A 123 8.44 3.06 -17.60
CA LEU A 123 8.45 2.63 -16.20
C LEU A 123 7.67 3.61 -15.33
N ARG A 124 7.86 4.93 -15.53
CA ARG A 124 7.11 5.99 -14.84
C ARG A 124 5.60 5.87 -15.08
N ARG A 125 5.18 5.65 -16.34
CA ARG A 125 3.75 5.47 -16.66
C ARG A 125 3.17 4.20 -16.03
N LEU A 126 3.89 3.09 -16.10
CA LEU A 126 3.45 1.80 -15.54
C LEU A 126 3.33 1.89 -14.02
N TRP A 127 4.36 2.39 -13.35
CA TRP A 127 4.38 2.54 -11.90
C TRP A 127 3.23 3.44 -11.42
N ARG A 128 2.99 4.54 -12.10
CA ARG A 128 1.90 5.45 -11.76
C ARG A 128 0.52 4.81 -11.87
N ARG A 129 0.26 4.08 -12.97
CA ARG A 129 -1.00 3.34 -13.14
C ARG A 129 -1.18 2.30 -12.05
N PHE A 130 -0.14 1.52 -11.79
CA PHE A 130 -0.13 0.55 -10.72
C PHE A 130 -0.42 1.21 -9.36
N HIS A 131 0.24 2.31 -9.05
CA HIS A 131 0.05 3.01 -7.77
C HIS A 131 -1.39 3.51 -7.58
N LEU A 132 -2.03 4.05 -8.60
CA LEU A 132 -3.43 4.49 -8.53
C LEU A 132 -4.39 3.32 -8.29
N VAL A 133 -4.20 2.19 -8.97
CA VAL A 133 -5.00 0.98 -8.74
C VAL A 133 -4.79 0.47 -7.31
N ARG A 134 -3.54 0.36 -6.86
CA ARG A 134 -3.21 -0.04 -5.49
C ARG A 134 -3.83 0.89 -4.45
N THR A 135 -3.86 2.19 -4.70
CA THR A 135 -4.50 3.17 -3.82
C THR A 135 -6.01 2.93 -3.72
N GLY A 136 -6.69 2.68 -4.83
CA GLY A 136 -8.11 2.32 -4.83
C GLY A 136 -8.40 1.04 -4.04
N LEU A 137 -7.57 0.00 -4.22
CA LEU A 137 -7.68 -1.25 -3.45
C LEU A 137 -7.44 -1.03 -1.95
N ALA A 138 -6.48 -0.16 -1.58
CA ALA A 138 -6.19 0.15 -0.18
C ALA A 138 -7.37 0.88 0.49
N VAL A 139 -7.98 1.85 -0.20
CA VAL A 139 -9.18 2.54 0.29
C VAL A 139 -10.34 1.55 0.47
N ALA A 140 -10.57 0.67 -0.51
CA ALA A 140 -11.60 -0.36 -0.41
C ALA A 140 -11.35 -1.32 0.76
N ALA A 141 -10.11 -1.80 0.92
CA ALA A 141 -9.75 -2.67 2.04
C ALA A 141 -9.99 -1.97 3.39
N PHE A 142 -9.54 -0.72 3.52
CA PHE A 142 -9.73 0.04 4.76
C PHE A 142 -11.22 0.31 5.06
N ALA A 143 -12.02 0.64 4.05
CA ALA A 143 -13.46 0.78 4.20
C ALA A 143 -14.12 -0.52 4.70
N LEU A 144 -13.73 -1.69 4.17
CA LEU A 144 -14.20 -2.98 4.66
C LEU A 144 -13.83 -3.21 6.13
N LEU A 145 -12.59 -2.86 6.56
CA LEU A 145 -12.17 -2.99 7.96
C LEU A 145 -12.99 -2.10 8.89
N VAL A 146 -13.19 -0.83 8.52
CA VAL A 146 -14.01 0.11 9.29
C VAL A 146 -15.45 -0.40 9.40
N THR A 147 -16.01 -0.89 8.29
CA THR A 147 -17.36 -1.46 8.28
C THR A 147 -17.43 -2.75 9.13
N ALA A 148 -16.41 -3.64 9.08
CA ALA A 148 -16.38 -4.85 9.89
C ALA A 148 -16.51 -4.56 11.39
N VAL A 149 -15.86 -3.48 11.87
CA VAL A 149 -15.92 -3.08 13.28
C VAL A 149 -17.31 -2.61 13.71
N SER A 150 -18.13 -2.09 12.80
CA SER A 150 -19.51 -1.68 13.13
C SER A 150 -20.47 -2.85 13.41
N TYR A 151 -20.04 -4.08 13.15
CA TYR A 151 -20.81 -5.31 13.40
C TYR A 151 -20.39 -6.08 14.67
N VAL A 152 -19.49 -5.54 15.47
CA VAL A 152 -19.02 -6.11 16.75
C VAL A 152 -19.21 -5.11 17.88
#